data_943939a5a33ff1166a12b9449b388331
#
_entry.id   943939a5a33ff1166a12b9449b388331
#
_cell.length_a   1.000
_cell.length_b   1.000
_cell.length_c   1.000
_cell.angle_alpha   90.00
_cell.angle_beta   90.00
_cell.angle_gamma   90.00
#
_symmetry.space_group_name_H-M   'P 1'
#
loop_
_entity.id
_entity.type
_entity.pdbx_description
1 polymer ?
#
loop_
_entity_poly.entity_id
_entity_poly.type
_entity_poly.pdbx_seq_one_letter_code
_entity_poly.pdbx_strand_id
1 'polypeptide(L)'
;TEYSYHLTRSDILLPEIADYLHRLNYTFSWIPFYDARGHDDWRKFGFDQVYMQPNHYWKPENDLDSACMKINRAGTSIEFEFEASILSADPHSDICRARMRKYMEYAKKHGIYGTRPLAYYQGSNALYDLSVSTDETDREFFHEFCRFVLDNPMRK
;
A
#
# COMPACT_ATOMS: atom_id res chain seq x y z
N THR A 1 11.00 6.83 -0.70
CA THR A 1 11.86 7.91 -1.22
C THR A 1 11.30 8.44 -2.53
N GLU A 2 11.16 9.75 -2.59
CA GLU A 2 10.77 10.42 -3.82
C GLU A 2 11.91 10.29 -4.84
N TYR A 3 11.59 9.69 -5.96
CA TYR A 3 12.53 9.47 -7.03
C TYR A 3 12.52 10.65 -8.02
N SER A 4 13.65 11.29 -8.22
CA SER A 4 13.83 12.32 -9.23
C SER A 4 14.81 11.86 -10.30
N TYR A 5 14.29 11.38 -11.40
CA TYR A 5 15.05 10.79 -12.52
C TYR A 5 16.19 11.67 -13.06
N HIS A 6 16.04 12.99 -13.00
CA HIS A 6 17.00 13.90 -13.63
C HIS A 6 18.05 14.50 -12.69
N LEU A 7 17.87 14.39 -11.38
CA LEU A 7 18.71 15.10 -10.41
C LEU A 7 19.55 14.20 -9.51
N THR A 8 19.27 12.90 -9.45
CA THR A 8 19.85 12.02 -8.42
C THR A 8 20.68 10.85 -8.96
N ARG A 9 20.80 10.67 -10.28
CA ARG A 9 21.46 9.51 -10.89
C ARG A 9 20.89 8.16 -10.39
N SER A 10 19.62 8.14 -9.99
CA SER A 10 18.93 6.94 -9.50
C SER A 10 18.84 5.84 -10.57
N ASP A 11 18.87 6.23 -11.83
CA ASP A 11 18.94 5.36 -13.01
C ASP A 11 20.18 4.46 -13.03
N ILE A 12 21.26 4.89 -12.36
CA ILE A 12 22.50 4.12 -12.19
C ILE A 12 22.53 3.46 -10.81
N LEU A 13 22.23 4.21 -9.77
CA LEU A 13 22.38 3.76 -8.39
C LEU A 13 21.43 2.62 -8.03
N LEU A 14 20.16 2.69 -8.46
CA LEU A 14 19.17 1.68 -8.09
C LEU A 14 19.49 0.29 -8.67
N PRO A 15 19.86 0.13 -9.96
CA PRO A 15 20.31 -1.15 -10.48
C PRO A 15 21.54 -1.71 -9.75
N GLU A 16 22.52 -0.86 -9.40
CA GLU A 16 23.70 -1.31 -8.65
C GLU A 16 23.34 -1.80 -7.24
N ILE A 17 22.41 -1.10 -6.55
CA ILE A 17 21.89 -1.55 -5.26
C ILE A 17 21.15 -2.87 -5.40
N ALA A 18 20.29 -3.00 -6.43
CA ALA A 18 19.57 -4.23 -6.71
C ALA A 18 20.53 -5.42 -6.91
N ASP A 19 21.53 -5.26 -7.76
CA ASP A 19 22.57 -6.29 -8.01
C ASP A 19 23.31 -6.67 -6.73
N TYR A 20 23.62 -5.70 -5.89
CA TYR A 20 24.28 -5.98 -4.61
C TYR A 20 23.37 -6.79 -3.67
N LEU A 21 22.09 -6.39 -3.52
CA LEU A 21 21.12 -7.07 -2.67
C LEU A 21 20.83 -8.50 -3.18
N HIS A 22 20.67 -8.67 -4.49
CA HIS A 22 20.39 -9.98 -5.10
C HIS A 22 21.56 -10.95 -4.89
N ARG A 23 22.82 -10.49 -4.96
CA ARG A 23 23.97 -11.34 -4.61
C ARG A 23 23.96 -11.83 -3.16
N LEU A 24 23.28 -11.09 -2.28
CA LEU A 24 23.09 -11.47 -0.87
C LEU A 24 21.78 -12.23 -0.62
N ASN A 25 21.06 -12.61 -1.68
CA ASN A 25 19.73 -13.24 -1.62
C ASN A 25 18.66 -12.40 -0.91
N TYR A 26 18.75 -11.08 -0.97
CA TYR A 26 17.71 -10.17 -0.51
C TYR A 26 16.81 -9.74 -1.68
N THR A 27 15.54 -9.49 -1.37
CA THR A 27 14.61 -8.83 -2.28
C THR A 27 14.71 -7.31 -2.13
N PHE A 28 14.49 -6.60 -3.24
CA PHE A 28 14.50 -5.15 -3.28
C PHE A 28 13.10 -4.64 -3.62
N SER A 29 12.43 -4.02 -2.67
CA SER A 29 11.06 -3.53 -2.84
C SER A 29 10.99 -2.01 -2.81
N TRP A 30 10.00 -1.44 -3.51
CA TRP A 30 9.73 -0.01 -3.56
C TRP A 30 8.26 0.29 -3.27
N ILE A 31 8.02 1.33 -2.49
CA ILE A 31 6.68 1.87 -2.21
C ILE A 31 6.62 3.30 -2.76
N PRO A 32 6.32 3.46 -4.07
CA PRO A 32 6.15 4.78 -4.66
C PRO A 32 4.81 5.40 -4.26
N PHE A 33 4.82 6.70 -3.96
CA PHE A 33 3.59 7.45 -3.81
C PHE A 33 2.87 7.60 -5.17
N TYR A 34 1.60 7.95 -5.12
CA TYR A 34 0.77 8.18 -6.30
C TYR A 34 1.43 9.18 -7.27
N ASP A 35 1.53 8.80 -8.53
CA ASP A 35 2.23 9.54 -9.60
C ASP A 35 3.75 9.72 -9.44
N ALA A 36 4.41 8.95 -8.57
CA ALA A 36 5.88 8.95 -8.51
C ALA A 36 6.48 8.65 -9.90
N ARG A 37 7.46 9.46 -10.30
CA ARG A 37 8.16 9.26 -11.58
C ARG A 37 8.91 7.94 -11.59
N GLY A 38 8.87 7.23 -12.71
CA GLY A 38 9.61 5.97 -12.89
C GLY A 38 8.87 4.73 -12.39
N HIS A 39 7.65 4.87 -11.82
CA HIS A 39 6.89 3.71 -11.34
C HIS A 39 6.55 2.70 -12.46
N ASP A 40 6.43 3.14 -13.70
CA ASP A 40 6.22 2.27 -14.87
C ASP A 40 7.51 1.52 -15.27
N ASP A 41 8.67 2.04 -14.91
CA ASP A 41 10.00 1.51 -15.26
C ASP A 41 10.66 0.70 -14.14
N TRP A 42 9.93 0.39 -13.09
CA TRP A 42 10.45 -0.21 -11.86
C TRP A 42 11.35 -1.45 -12.08
N ARG A 43 11.06 -2.27 -13.09
CA ARG A 43 11.86 -3.45 -13.43
C ARG A 43 13.26 -3.09 -13.92
N LYS A 44 13.40 -1.96 -14.63
CA LYS A 44 14.70 -1.45 -15.10
C LYS A 44 15.61 -1.05 -13.95
N PHE A 45 15.02 -0.71 -12.80
CA PHE A 45 15.76 -0.35 -11.60
C PHE A 45 16.08 -1.55 -10.69
N GLY A 46 15.68 -2.75 -11.11
CA GLY A 46 15.98 -3.99 -10.40
C GLY A 46 15.09 -4.26 -9.18
N PHE A 47 13.95 -3.58 -9.05
CA PHE A 47 13.00 -3.90 -8.00
C PHE A 47 12.31 -5.24 -8.27
N ASP A 48 12.16 -6.06 -7.23
CA ASP A 48 11.45 -7.34 -7.27
C ASP A 48 9.95 -7.16 -7.07
N GLN A 49 9.58 -6.19 -6.22
CA GLN A 49 8.19 -5.89 -5.87
C GLN A 49 8.00 -4.39 -5.72
N VAL A 50 6.84 -3.92 -6.16
CA VAL A 50 6.46 -2.51 -6.03
C VAL A 50 5.02 -2.44 -5.55
N TYR A 51 4.80 -1.63 -4.51
CA TYR A 51 3.50 -1.40 -3.90
C TYR A 51 3.17 0.08 -4.02
N MET A 52 2.32 0.46 -4.98
CA MET A 52 1.94 1.87 -5.14
C MET A 52 1.10 2.32 -3.96
N GLN A 53 1.47 3.47 -3.40
CA GLN A 53 0.79 4.17 -2.34
C GLN A 53 -0.20 5.17 -2.96
N PRO A 54 -1.52 4.89 -2.97
CA PRO A 54 -2.51 5.77 -3.60
C PRO A 54 -2.69 7.13 -2.90
N ASN A 55 -2.33 7.23 -1.63
CA ASN A 55 -2.56 8.39 -0.74
C ASN A 55 -4.05 8.75 -0.56
N HIS A 56 -4.99 7.88 -0.94
CA HIS A 56 -6.43 8.16 -0.84
C HIS A 56 -6.92 8.32 0.60
N TYR A 57 -6.22 7.70 1.55
CA TYR A 57 -6.57 7.82 2.97
C TYR A 57 -6.51 9.27 3.46
N TRP A 58 -5.48 10.00 3.08
CA TRP A 58 -5.27 11.41 3.43
C TRP A 58 -5.76 12.38 2.34
N LYS A 59 -5.71 11.97 1.09
CA LYS A 59 -6.08 12.76 -0.10
C LYS A 59 -7.18 12.05 -0.87
N PRO A 60 -8.45 12.17 -0.43
CA PRO A 60 -9.57 11.45 -1.05
C PRO A 60 -9.85 11.87 -2.49
N GLU A 61 -9.30 13.01 -2.94
CA GLU A 61 -9.29 13.44 -4.34
C GLU A 61 -8.42 12.54 -5.24
N ASN A 62 -7.46 11.82 -4.68
CA ASN A 62 -6.74 10.79 -5.41
C ASN A 62 -7.67 9.60 -5.64
N ASP A 63 -8.14 9.46 -6.88
CA ASP A 63 -9.13 8.46 -7.24
C ASP A 63 -8.55 7.03 -7.21
N LEU A 64 -9.12 6.17 -6.38
CA LEU A 64 -8.68 4.76 -6.24
C LEU A 64 -8.91 3.94 -7.51
N ASP A 65 -9.93 4.25 -8.31
CA ASP A 65 -10.17 3.55 -9.57
C ASP A 65 -9.00 3.80 -10.53
N SER A 66 -8.65 5.05 -10.71
CA SER A 66 -7.50 5.46 -11.53
C SER A 66 -6.17 4.91 -11.00
N ALA A 67 -5.99 4.89 -9.68
CA ALA A 67 -4.80 4.32 -9.04
C ALA A 67 -4.70 2.81 -9.33
N CYS A 68 -5.78 2.05 -9.16
CA CYS A 68 -5.80 0.62 -9.47
C CYS A 68 -5.58 0.31 -10.96
N MET A 69 -6.09 1.16 -11.85
CA MET A 69 -5.81 1.03 -13.29
C MET A 69 -4.32 1.25 -13.60
N LYS A 70 -3.67 2.25 -12.98
CA LYS A 70 -2.22 2.48 -13.11
C LYS A 70 -1.41 1.31 -12.55
N ILE A 71 -1.77 0.80 -11.37
CA ILE A 71 -1.19 -0.40 -10.74
C ILE A 71 -1.24 -1.58 -11.71
N ASN A 72 -2.39 -1.82 -12.31
CA ASN A 72 -2.56 -2.91 -13.27
C ASN A 72 -1.71 -2.74 -14.53
N ARG A 73 -1.65 -1.52 -15.08
CA ARG A 73 -0.84 -1.22 -16.26
C ARG A 73 0.65 -1.39 -15.99
N ALA A 74 1.13 -0.92 -14.85
CA ALA A 74 2.53 -1.04 -14.46
C ALA A 74 2.90 -2.46 -13.98
N GLY A 75 1.93 -3.31 -13.69
CA GLY A 75 2.15 -4.64 -13.13
C GLY A 75 2.69 -4.61 -11.69
N THR A 76 2.35 -3.56 -10.95
CA THR A 76 2.70 -3.39 -9.52
C THR A 76 1.58 -3.88 -8.61
N SER A 77 1.71 -3.71 -7.32
CA SER A 77 0.67 -3.97 -6.34
C SER A 77 0.28 -2.68 -5.60
N ILE A 78 -0.57 -2.79 -4.59
CA ILE A 78 -1.12 -1.67 -3.82
C ILE A 78 -0.64 -1.72 -2.37
N GLU A 79 -0.35 -0.56 -1.79
CA GLU A 79 -0.23 -0.36 -0.36
C GLU A 79 -1.55 0.17 0.21
N PHE A 80 -2.00 -0.46 1.29
CA PHE A 80 -3.13 -0.01 2.10
C PHE A 80 -2.61 0.93 3.18
N GLU A 81 -3.25 2.10 3.31
CA GLU A 81 -2.76 3.18 4.17
C GLU A 81 -3.81 3.54 5.20
N PHE A 82 -3.42 3.62 6.47
CA PHE A 82 -4.27 4.11 7.55
C PHE A 82 -3.44 4.57 8.75
N GLU A 83 -4.05 5.29 9.66
CA GLU A 83 -3.40 5.80 10.87
C GLU A 83 -4.40 5.89 12.05
N ALA A 84 -3.97 6.47 13.18
CA ALA A 84 -4.76 6.55 14.42
C ALA A 84 -6.12 7.24 14.27
N SER A 85 -6.33 8.07 13.24
CA SER A 85 -7.63 8.67 12.92
C SER A 85 -8.74 7.65 12.56
N ILE A 86 -8.38 6.36 12.41
CA ILE A 86 -9.35 5.28 12.22
C ILE A 86 -10.05 4.84 13.52
N LEU A 87 -9.49 5.20 14.68
CA LEU A 87 -10.02 4.87 16.01
C LEU A 87 -11.25 5.72 16.34
N SER A 88 -12.22 5.15 17.04
CA SER A 88 -13.48 5.81 17.45
C SER A 88 -13.27 7.08 18.27
N ALA A 89 -12.11 7.24 18.88
CA ALA A 89 -11.75 8.47 19.59
C ALA A 89 -11.52 9.68 18.66
N ASP A 90 -11.30 9.46 17.36
CA ASP A 90 -11.16 10.53 16.38
C ASP A 90 -12.55 10.88 15.79
N PRO A 91 -12.91 12.17 15.70
CA PRO A 91 -14.20 12.60 15.17
C PRO A 91 -14.40 12.26 13.68
N HIS A 92 -13.34 11.91 12.95
CA HIS A 92 -13.39 11.54 11.53
C HIS A 92 -13.27 10.03 11.29
N SER A 93 -13.31 9.21 12.35
CA SER A 93 -13.07 7.76 12.26
C SER A 93 -13.98 7.05 11.26
N ASP A 94 -15.25 7.41 11.19
CA ASP A 94 -16.19 6.80 10.23
C ASP A 94 -15.79 7.06 8.78
N ILE A 95 -15.32 8.28 8.48
CA ILE A 95 -14.81 8.64 7.15
C ILE A 95 -13.53 7.87 6.85
N CYS A 96 -12.63 7.75 7.81
CA CYS A 96 -11.38 7.02 7.68
C CYS A 96 -11.60 5.51 7.45
N ARG A 97 -12.53 4.91 8.20
CA ARG A 97 -12.96 3.51 7.99
C ARG A 97 -13.61 3.32 6.61
N ALA A 98 -14.46 4.26 6.18
CA ALA A 98 -15.07 4.19 4.87
C ALA A 98 -14.01 4.26 3.74
N ARG A 99 -12.97 5.09 3.89
CA ARG A 99 -11.84 5.14 2.94
C ARG A 99 -11.08 3.81 2.91
N MET A 100 -10.82 3.22 4.07
CA MET A 100 -10.14 1.92 4.15
C MET A 100 -10.96 0.79 3.52
N ARG A 101 -12.29 0.79 3.71
CA ARG A 101 -13.20 -0.14 3.01
C ARG A 101 -13.14 0.02 1.50
N LYS A 102 -13.01 1.24 1.01
CA LYS A 102 -12.80 1.48 -0.43
C LYS A 102 -11.51 0.85 -0.95
N TYR A 103 -10.40 0.94 -0.20
CA TYR A 103 -9.19 0.19 -0.59
C TYR A 103 -9.46 -1.29 -0.75
N MET A 104 -10.14 -1.93 0.21
CA MET A 104 -10.48 -3.35 0.16
C MET A 104 -11.38 -3.69 -1.02
N GLU A 105 -12.39 -2.86 -1.29
CA GLU A 105 -13.32 -2.99 -2.41
C GLU A 105 -12.60 -2.87 -3.76
N TYR A 106 -11.81 -1.80 -3.94
CA TYR A 106 -11.16 -1.53 -5.23
C TYR A 106 -10.03 -2.52 -5.53
N ALA A 107 -9.30 -2.99 -4.53
CA ALA A 107 -8.33 -4.08 -4.71
C ALA A 107 -8.99 -5.36 -5.23
N LYS A 108 -10.20 -5.70 -4.74
CA LYS A 108 -11.01 -6.81 -5.26
C LYS A 108 -11.56 -6.53 -6.65
N LYS A 109 -12.19 -5.37 -6.86
CA LYS A 109 -12.79 -4.94 -8.13
C LYS A 109 -11.79 -5.01 -9.29
N HIS A 110 -10.55 -4.61 -9.05
CA HIS A 110 -9.49 -4.58 -10.06
C HIS A 110 -8.65 -5.85 -10.14
N GLY A 111 -9.01 -6.90 -9.40
CA GLY A 111 -8.32 -8.18 -9.43
C GLY A 111 -6.89 -8.14 -8.87
N ILE A 112 -6.56 -7.14 -8.03
CA ILE A 112 -5.28 -7.07 -7.34
C ILE A 112 -5.28 -8.02 -6.14
N TYR A 113 -6.36 -8.00 -5.37
CA TYR A 113 -6.59 -8.91 -4.26
C TYR A 113 -6.62 -10.37 -4.73
N GLY A 114 -5.84 -11.22 -4.08
CA GLY A 114 -5.76 -12.65 -4.40
C GLY A 114 -4.86 -13.02 -5.58
N THR A 115 -4.30 -12.03 -6.29
CA THR A 115 -3.39 -12.26 -7.44
C THR A 115 -2.00 -11.65 -7.24
N ARG A 116 -1.87 -10.71 -6.32
CA ARG A 116 -0.60 -10.01 -6.02
C ARG A 116 -0.43 -9.84 -4.51
N PRO A 117 0.82 -9.80 -4.01
CA PRO A 117 1.07 -9.49 -2.61
C PRO A 117 0.61 -8.05 -2.32
N LEU A 118 0.15 -7.80 -1.11
CA LEU A 118 -0.32 -6.49 -0.65
C LEU A 118 0.64 -5.95 0.42
N ALA A 119 0.85 -4.63 0.44
CA ALA A 119 1.54 -3.94 1.53
C ALA A 119 0.54 -3.19 2.40
N TYR A 120 0.91 -2.98 3.66
CA TYR A 120 0.07 -2.30 4.65
C TYR A 120 0.93 -1.30 5.41
N TYR A 121 0.61 -0.02 5.29
CA TYR A 121 1.17 1.03 6.10
C TYR A 121 0.19 1.39 7.21
N GLN A 122 0.68 1.38 8.45
CA GLN A 122 -0.06 1.95 9.57
C GLN A 122 0.75 3.08 10.20
N GLY A 123 0.11 4.24 10.36
CA GLY A 123 0.67 5.32 11.18
C GLY A 123 0.56 4.95 12.67
N SER A 124 1.62 5.17 13.44
CA SER A 124 1.69 4.86 14.88
C SER A 124 1.38 3.38 15.18
N ASN A 125 0.56 3.11 16.18
CA ASN A 125 0.15 1.78 16.60
C ASN A 125 -1.31 1.46 16.22
N ALA A 126 -1.85 2.08 15.16
CA ALA A 126 -3.29 2.05 14.84
C ALA A 126 -3.91 0.65 14.86
N LEU A 127 -3.23 -0.36 14.30
CA LEU A 127 -3.74 -1.73 14.27
C LEU A 127 -3.75 -2.38 15.65
N TYR A 128 -2.71 -2.14 16.44
CA TYR A 128 -2.67 -2.61 17.83
C TYR A 128 -3.75 -1.93 18.67
N ASP A 129 -3.88 -0.61 18.56
CA ASP A 129 -4.87 0.17 19.31
C ASP A 129 -6.30 -0.26 18.98
N LEU A 130 -6.61 -0.54 17.69
CA LEU A 130 -7.88 -1.15 17.28
C LEU A 130 -8.11 -2.51 17.96
N SER A 131 -7.07 -3.34 18.05
CA SER A 131 -7.16 -4.71 18.57
C SER A 131 -7.46 -4.77 20.07
N VAL A 132 -6.98 -3.77 20.84
CA VAL A 132 -7.14 -3.69 22.31
C VAL A 132 -8.19 -2.68 22.74
N SER A 133 -8.85 -2.02 21.79
CA SER A 133 -9.87 -1.00 22.08
C SER A 133 -11.03 -1.60 22.87
N THR A 134 -11.56 -0.84 23.82
CA THR A 134 -12.80 -1.17 24.53
C THR A 134 -14.05 -0.78 23.73
N ASP A 135 -13.89 0.05 22.69
CA ASP A 135 -14.98 0.43 21.80
C ASP A 135 -15.32 -0.73 20.85
N GLU A 136 -16.60 -1.06 20.74
CA GLU A 136 -17.08 -2.17 19.93
C GLU A 136 -16.86 -1.93 18.43
N THR A 137 -17.05 -0.69 17.98
CA THR A 137 -16.88 -0.32 16.56
C THR A 137 -15.42 -0.45 16.11
N ASP A 138 -14.47 -0.14 16.99
CA ASP A 138 -13.04 -0.36 16.72
C ASP A 138 -12.72 -1.84 16.55
N ARG A 139 -13.24 -2.70 17.47
CA ARG A 139 -13.02 -4.15 17.40
C ARG A 139 -13.69 -4.77 16.17
N GLU A 140 -14.90 -4.33 15.83
CA GLU A 140 -15.58 -4.79 14.61
C GLU A 140 -14.77 -4.46 13.37
N PHE A 141 -14.26 -3.25 13.26
CA PHE A 141 -13.40 -2.84 12.14
C PHE A 141 -12.08 -3.63 12.13
N PHE A 142 -11.45 -3.83 13.29
CA PHE A 142 -10.27 -4.69 13.40
C PHE A 142 -10.52 -6.09 12.84
N HIS A 143 -11.62 -6.72 13.26
CA HIS A 143 -11.98 -8.05 12.78
C HIS A 143 -12.33 -8.08 11.28
N GLU A 144 -12.98 -7.04 10.77
CA GLU A 144 -13.26 -6.87 9.33
C GLU A 144 -11.95 -6.85 8.54
N PHE A 145 -11.01 -6.01 8.97
CA PHE A 145 -9.70 -5.89 8.34
C PHE A 145 -8.88 -7.18 8.44
N CYS A 146 -8.86 -7.82 9.61
CA CYS A 146 -8.18 -9.10 9.79
C CYS A 146 -8.76 -10.19 8.87
N ARG A 147 -10.07 -10.29 8.73
CA ARG A 147 -10.70 -11.23 7.78
C ARG A 147 -10.24 -10.93 6.35
N PHE A 148 -10.24 -9.68 5.92
CA PHE A 148 -9.75 -9.31 4.60
C PHE A 148 -8.32 -9.79 4.36
N VAL A 149 -7.43 -9.62 5.35
CA VAL A 149 -6.03 -10.05 5.24
C VAL A 149 -5.90 -11.58 5.24
N LEU A 150 -6.64 -12.26 6.14
CA LEU A 150 -6.57 -13.72 6.33
C LEU A 150 -7.16 -14.49 5.14
N ASP A 151 -8.22 -13.96 4.54
CA ASP A 151 -8.92 -14.58 3.41
C ASP A 151 -8.19 -14.35 2.07
N ASN A 152 -7.07 -13.60 2.07
CA ASN A 152 -6.32 -13.36 0.84
C ASN A 152 -5.62 -14.66 0.38
N PRO A 153 -5.96 -15.20 -0.82
CA PRO A 153 -5.37 -16.43 -1.34
C PRO A 153 -3.84 -16.39 -1.50
N MET A 154 -3.27 -15.20 -1.69
CA MET A 154 -1.81 -15.01 -1.83
C MET A 154 -1.04 -15.20 -0.52
N ARG A 155 -1.73 -15.40 0.60
CA ARG A 155 -1.09 -15.62 1.90
C ARG A 155 -0.60 -17.07 2.12
N LYS A 156 -0.95 -17.97 1.23
CA LYS A 156 -0.64 -19.42 1.35
C LYS A 156 0.81 -19.71 0.98
#